data_fd91f4df89725a855cf4cd9e538159cf
#
_entry.id   fd91f4df89725a855cf4cd9e538159cf
#
_cell.length_a   1.000
_cell.length_b   1.000
_cell.length_c   1.000
_cell.angle_alpha   90.00
_cell.angle_beta   90.00
_cell.angle_gamma   90.00
#
_symmetry.space_group_name_H-M   'P 1'
#
loop_
_entity.id
_entity.type
_entity.pdbx_description
1 polymer ?
#
loop_
_entity_poly.entity_id
_entity_poly.type
_entity_poly.pdbx_seq_one_letter_code
_entity_poly.pdbx_strand_id
1 'polypeptide(L)'
;MEMQYFKDYSPALGRDMECKIYGHAGRPMLYIPCQDGRFFDFENFHMNDTLAPWIESGQIMVLSIDTMDKETWSDTQGDPYWRIRRYEQWLRYIVEEAVPKIQYMAKERNGWDDLPGVIAFGCSLGATHAVNLYLRRPDVFCGCLALSGIYTAHNGFGHYMDELVYKNTTVDYMKNFPEDHPYMQLYRSQKAVICCGQGDWEQPDTTWFLKRIFEAKHIPIWVDLWGHDVNHDWNWWYQQTAYYMPYILGQQ
;
A
#
# COMPACT_ATOMS: atom_id res chain seq x y z
N MET A 1 -14.52 0.88 18.59
CA MET A 1 -13.27 0.37 17.95
C MET A 1 -12.11 0.50 18.92
N GLU A 2 -11.37 -0.61 19.21
CA GLU A 2 -10.13 -0.55 19.99
C GLU A 2 -9.04 0.15 19.18
N MET A 3 -8.22 0.99 19.85
CA MET A 3 -7.14 1.72 19.21
C MET A 3 -5.94 1.83 20.17
N GLN A 4 -4.73 1.62 19.64
CA GLN A 4 -3.47 1.78 20.37
C GLN A 4 -2.52 2.68 19.58
N TYR A 5 -1.93 3.66 20.26
CA TYR A 5 -0.91 4.55 19.72
C TYR A 5 0.48 4.09 20.13
N PHE A 6 1.43 4.20 19.20
CA PHE A 6 2.83 3.90 19.42
C PHE A 6 3.72 5.02 18.90
N LYS A 7 4.81 5.25 19.63
CA LYS A 7 5.91 6.11 19.21
C LYS A 7 7.21 5.39 19.55
N ASP A 8 7.88 4.87 18.53
CA ASP A 8 9.07 4.05 18.69
C ASP A 8 10.22 4.61 17.87
N TYR A 9 11.43 4.49 18.41
CA TYR A 9 12.63 4.84 17.67
C TYR A 9 12.85 3.83 16.53
N SER A 10 13.01 4.35 15.31
CA SER A 10 13.33 3.56 14.12
C SER A 10 14.84 3.58 13.84
N PRO A 11 15.54 2.46 13.97
CA PRO A 11 16.93 2.33 13.53
C PRO A 11 17.11 2.58 12.03
N ALA A 12 16.17 2.15 11.19
CA ALA A 12 16.24 2.36 9.74
C ALA A 12 16.20 3.85 9.35
N LEU A 13 15.43 4.66 10.10
CA LEU A 13 15.22 6.09 9.81
C LEU A 13 16.02 7.01 10.71
N GLY A 14 16.59 6.52 11.84
CA GLY A 14 17.35 7.30 12.81
C GLY A 14 16.50 8.34 13.57
N ARG A 15 15.19 8.06 13.75
CA ARG A 15 14.23 8.94 14.42
C ARG A 15 13.07 8.18 15.03
N ASP A 16 12.32 8.85 15.89
CA ASP A 16 11.04 8.33 16.35
C ASP A 16 10.02 8.34 15.22
N MET A 17 9.29 7.21 15.09
CA MET A 17 8.16 7.04 14.17
C MET A 17 6.89 6.80 14.96
N GLU A 18 5.80 7.37 14.46
CA GLU A 18 4.50 7.28 15.10
C GLU A 18 3.54 6.42 14.27
N CYS A 19 2.73 5.63 14.94
CA CYS A 19 1.69 4.82 14.29
C CYS A 19 0.52 4.56 15.25
N LYS A 20 -0.60 4.14 14.67
CA LYS A 20 -1.76 3.63 15.41
C LYS A 20 -2.17 2.26 14.89
N ILE A 21 -2.60 1.39 15.79
CA ILE A 21 -3.20 0.10 15.46
C ILE A 21 -4.65 0.11 15.90
N TYR A 22 -5.55 -0.25 14.98
CA TYR A 22 -7.00 -0.32 15.17
C TYR A 22 -7.47 -1.75 15.10
N GLY A 23 -8.42 -2.11 15.98
CA GLY A 23 -9.00 -3.46 16.04
C GLY A 23 -8.37 -4.35 17.10
N HIS A 24 -9.07 -5.44 17.39
CA HIS A 24 -8.74 -6.36 18.49
C HIS A 24 -8.33 -7.75 18.00
N ALA A 25 -8.64 -8.11 16.77
CA ALA A 25 -8.34 -9.40 16.14
C ALA A 25 -8.42 -9.29 14.61
N GLY A 26 -8.04 -10.34 13.88
CA GLY A 26 -8.19 -10.48 12.46
C GLY A 26 -6.89 -10.32 11.68
N ARG A 27 -7.02 -10.32 10.35
CA ARG A 27 -5.87 -10.23 9.42
C ARG A 27 -5.24 -8.84 9.48
N PRO A 28 -3.91 -8.72 9.61
CA PRO A 28 -3.26 -7.41 9.61
C PRO A 28 -3.34 -6.72 8.24
N MET A 29 -3.62 -5.43 8.27
CA MET A 29 -3.64 -4.53 7.12
C MET A 29 -2.76 -3.32 7.43
N LEU A 30 -1.84 -2.99 6.53
CA LEU A 30 -1.05 -1.76 6.57
C LEU A 30 -1.77 -0.68 5.76
N TYR A 31 -2.24 0.37 6.43
CA TYR A 31 -2.75 1.57 5.77
C TYR A 31 -1.64 2.60 5.59
N ILE A 32 -1.42 3.01 4.34
CA ILE A 32 -0.48 4.05 3.97
C ILE A 32 -1.27 5.29 3.57
N PRO A 33 -1.09 6.42 4.27
CA PRO A 33 -1.82 7.66 3.98
C PRO A 33 -1.56 8.19 2.57
N CYS A 34 -2.39 9.13 2.13
CA CYS A 34 -2.16 9.93 0.92
C CYS A 34 -0.88 10.74 1.04
N GLN A 35 -0.50 11.44 -0.04
CA GLN A 35 0.70 12.26 -0.10
C GLN A 35 0.88 13.13 1.15
N ASP A 36 2.08 13.12 1.72
CA ASP A 36 2.49 13.88 2.93
C ASP A 36 1.68 13.57 4.19
N GLY A 37 0.88 12.50 4.16
CA GLY A 37 -0.04 12.12 5.22
C GLY A 37 0.64 11.55 6.45
N ARG A 38 -0.10 11.60 7.56
CA ARG A 38 0.31 11.15 8.88
C ARG A 38 -0.54 9.97 9.34
N PHE A 39 -0.01 9.22 10.30
CA PHE A 39 -0.69 8.05 10.89
C PHE A 39 -2.12 8.31 11.37
N PHE A 40 -2.47 9.54 11.73
CA PHE A 40 -3.80 9.92 12.20
C PHE A 40 -4.77 10.29 11.05
N ASP A 41 -4.30 10.37 9.81
CA ASP A 41 -5.15 10.70 8.67
C ASP A 41 -6.15 9.59 8.33
N PHE A 42 -5.88 8.37 8.79
CA PHE A 42 -6.86 7.28 8.77
C PHE A 42 -8.17 7.63 9.48
N GLU A 43 -8.09 8.38 10.59
CA GLU A 43 -9.24 8.92 11.32
C GLU A 43 -9.74 10.23 10.71
N ASN A 44 -8.81 11.18 10.45
CA ASN A 44 -9.17 12.53 9.98
C ASN A 44 -9.96 12.51 8.68
N PHE A 45 -9.71 11.55 7.83
CA PHE A 45 -10.41 11.34 6.56
C PHE A 45 -11.40 10.16 6.62
N HIS A 46 -11.88 9.77 7.79
CA HIS A 46 -12.98 8.81 7.99
C HIS A 46 -12.81 7.43 7.32
N MET A 47 -11.58 7.02 6.99
CA MET A 47 -11.34 5.68 6.46
C MET A 47 -11.53 4.61 7.54
N ASN A 48 -11.28 4.96 8.81
CA ASN A 48 -11.61 4.14 9.97
C ASN A 48 -13.11 3.82 10.05
N ASP A 49 -13.98 4.78 9.72
CA ASP A 49 -15.43 4.58 9.70
C ASP A 49 -15.85 3.66 8.55
N THR A 50 -15.23 3.83 7.39
CA THR A 50 -15.45 2.96 6.22
C THR A 50 -15.07 1.51 6.52
N LEU A 51 -13.96 1.28 7.22
CA LEU A 51 -13.47 -0.07 7.57
C LEU A 51 -14.03 -0.60 8.89
N ALA A 52 -14.80 0.21 9.65
CA ALA A 52 -15.36 -0.18 10.94
C ALA A 52 -16.07 -1.55 10.94
N PRO A 53 -16.90 -1.92 9.93
CA PRO A 53 -17.57 -3.22 9.93
C PRO A 53 -16.60 -4.42 10.03
N TRP A 54 -15.44 -4.35 9.37
CA TRP A 54 -14.44 -5.42 9.39
C TRP A 54 -13.52 -5.34 10.60
N ILE A 55 -13.21 -4.13 11.09
CA ILE A 55 -12.37 -3.93 12.28
C ILE A 55 -13.13 -4.37 13.55
N GLU A 56 -14.38 -3.93 13.70
CA GLU A 56 -15.18 -4.20 14.89
C GLU A 56 -15.63 -5.66 14.97
N SER A 57 -15.82 -6.30 13.82
CA SER A 57 -16.10 -7.74 13.77
C SER A 57 -14.86 -8.63 13.97
N GLY A 58 -13.66 -8.05 14.12
CA GLY A 58 -12.41 -8.80 14.30
C GLY A 58 -11.91 -9.52 13.04
N GLN A 59 -12.29 -9.06 11.86
CA GLN A 59 -11.82 -9.64 10.60
C GLN A 59 -10.48 -9.06 10.16
N ILE A 60 -10.22 -7.78 10.50
CA ILE A 60 -8.95 -7.10 10.22
C ILE A 60 -8.47 -6.29 11.43
N MET A 61 -7.15 -6.16 11.52
CA MET A 61 -6.46 -5.16 12.35
C MET A 61 -5.72 -4.21 11.42
N VAL A 62 -5.85 -2.90 11.60
CA VAL A 62 -5.24 -1.90 10.72
C VAL A 62 -4.10 -1.19 11.43
N LEU A 63 -2.91 -1.21 10.84
CA LEU A 63 -1.76 -0.37 11.22
C LEU A 63 -1.71 0.84 10.30
N SER A 64 -1.90 2.03 10.84
CA SER A 64 -1.71 3.31 10.12
C SER A 64 -0.38 3.95 10.52
N ILE A 65 0.43 4.34 9.54
CA ILE A 65 1.81 4.83 9.71
C ILE A 65 2.00 6.24 9.13
N ASP A 66 3.09 6.88 9.52
CA ASP A 66 3.54 8.12 8.88
C ASP A 66 4.19 7.83 7.51
N THR A 67 3.95 8.72 6.55
CA THR A 67 4.74 8.75 5.31
C THR A 67 6.04 9.53 5.47
N MET A 68 6.96 9.34 4.52
CA MET A 68 8.19 10.11 4.41
C MET A 68 8.21 10.95 3.13
N ASP A 69 7.05 11.23 2.56
CA ASP A 69 6.91 11.87 1.26
C ASP A 69 7.59 13.24 1.19
N LYS A 70 7.48 14.05 2.26
CA LYS A 70 8.14 15.37 2.37
C LYS A 70 9.66 15.34 2.23
N GLU A 71 10.28 14.19 2.47
CA GLU A 71 11.73 13.98 2.33
C GLU A 71 12.04 13.13 1.08
N THR A 72 11.01 12.65 0.37
CA THR A 72 11.15 11.69 -0.73
C THR A 72 10.36 12.10 -1.97
N TRP A 73 9.16 11.59 -2.15
CA TRP A 73 8.34 11.78 -3.36
C TRP A 73 7.89 13.22 -3.57
N SER A 74 7.56 13.96 -2.52
CA SER A 74 7.05 15.33 -2.58
C SER A 74 8.15 16.41 -2.59
N ASP A 75 9.37 16.08 -2.19
CA ASP A 75 10.50 17.00 -2.21
C ASP A 75 11.08 17.17 -3.62
N THR A 76 10.35 17.87 -4.49
CA THR A 76 10.76 18.05 -5.89
C THR A 76 11.99 18.98 -6.03
N GLN A 77 12.44 19.64 -4.98
CA GLN A 77 13.62 20.52 -4.98
C GLN A 77 14.88 19.83 -4.44
N GLY A 78 14.71 18.75 -3.68
CA GLY A 78 15.82 17.96 -3.14
C GLY A 78 16.53 17.13 -4.21
N ASP A 79 17.80 16.80 -3.93
CA ASP A 79 18.60 15.94 -4.80
C ASP A 79 17.94 14.53 -4.92
N PRO A 80 17.49 14.09 -6.11
CA PRO A 80 16.80 12.83 -6.31
C PRO A 80 17.62 11.61 -5.88
N TYR A 81 18.95 11.69 -5.94
CA TYR A 81 19.84 10.63 -5.46
C TYR A 81 19.65 10.35 -3.96
N TRP A 82 19.55 11.38 -3.13
CA TRP A 82 19.34 11.21 -1.69
C TRP A 82 17.89 10.89 -1.35
N ARG A 83 16.94 11.45 -2.08
CA ARG A 83 15.51 11.24 -1.89
C ARG A 83 15.11 9.79 -2.07
N ILE A 84 15.60 9.13 -3.13
CA ILE A 84 15.28 7.72 -3.37
C ILE A 84 15.93 6.80 -2.31
N ARG A 85 17.12 7.13 -1.81
CA ARG A 85 17.76 6.39 -0.71
C ARG A 85 17.02 6.55 0.60
N ARG A 86 16.49 7.74 0.85
CA ARG A 86 15.61 8.00 2.01
C ARG A 86 14.31 7.21 1.90
N TYR A 87 13.76 7.10 0.71
CA TYR A 87 12.59 6.25 0.46
C TYR A 87 12.88 4.77 0.72
N GLU A 88 14.01 4.24 0.29
CA GLU A 88 14.43 2.86 0.61
C GLU A 88 14.58 2.63 2.13
N GLN A 89 15.06 3.62 2.88
CA GLN A 89 15.11 3.53 4.35
C GLN A 89 13.70 3.45 4.95
N TRP A 90 12.75 4.19 4.40
CA TRP A 90 11.36 4.12 4.84
C TRP A 90 10.69 2.78 4.48
N LEU A 91 10.93 2.23 3.30
CA LEU A 91 10.46 0.89 2.95
C LEU A 91 11.06 -0.17 3.88
N ARG A 92 12.33 -0.01 4.25
CA ARG A 92 12.99 -0.87 5.23
C ARG A 92 12.34 -0.77 6.61
N TYR A 93 12.07 0.46 7.10
CA TYR A 93 11.31 0.68 8.33
C TYR A 93 9.96 -0.07 8.29
N ILE A 94 9.22 0.04 7.20
CA ILE A 94 7.93 -0.65 7.08
C ILE A 94 8.11 -2.17 7.22
N VAL A 95 9.03 -2.75 6.46
CA VAL A 95 9.18 -4.22 6.37
C VAL A 95 9.84 -4.81 7.60
N GLU A 96 10.83 -4.13 8.20
CA GLU A 96 11.64 -4.68 9.29
C GLU A 96 11.16 -4.26 10.69
N GLU A 97 10.36 -3.19 10.80
CA GLU A 97 9.96 -2.64 12.10
C GLU A 97 8.43 -2.55 12.27
N ALA A 98 7.73 -1.83 11.37
CA ALA A 98 6.29 -1.56 11.50
C ALA A 98 5.42 -2.82 11.24
N VAL A 99 5.68 -3.53 10.15
CA VAL A 99 4.95 -4.76 9.78
C VAL A 99 5.11 -5.87 10.81
N PRO A 100 6.31 -6.22 11.29
CA PRO A 100 6.47 -7.21 12.35
C PRO A 100 5.65 -6.91 13.61
N LYS A 101 5.55 -5.63 14.01
CA LYS A 101 4.73 -5.23 15.16
C LYS A 101 3.28 -5.69 15.03
N ILE A 102 2.61 -5.37 13.92
CA ILE A 102 1.21 -5.76 13.74
C ILE A 102 1.07 -7.27 13.50
N GLN A 103 2.04 -7.92 12.84
CA GLN A 103 2.02 -9.37 12.64
C GLN A 103 2.06 -10.13 13.98
N TYR A 104 2.97 -9.74 14.90
CA TYR A 104 3.05 -10.35 16.23
C TYR A 104 1.80 -10.10 17.05
N MET A 105 1.27 -8.87 17.04
CA MET A 105 0.01 -8.56 17.74
C MET A 105 -1.16 -9.37 17.18
N ALA A 106 -1.29 -9.47 15.86
CA ALA A 106 -2.34 -10.26 15.23
C ALA A 106 -2.19 -11.75 15.53
N LYS A 107 -0.97 -12.30 15.47
CA LYS A 107 -0.69 -13.67 15.85
C LYS A 107 -1.15 -13.97 17.28
N GLU A 108 -0.74 -13.17 18.25
CA GLU A 108 -1.09 -13.34 19.67
C GLU A 108 -2.61 -13.23 19.90
N ARG A 109 -3.25 -12.21 19.32
CA ARG A 109 -4.68 -11.93 19.54
C ARG A 109 -5.61 -12.96 18.90
N ASN A 110 -5.17 -13.60 17.81
CA ASN A 110 -5.94 -14.64 17.15
C ASN A 110 -5.50 -16.07 17.55
N GLY A 111 -4.43 -16.24 18.33
CA GLY A 111 -3.92 -17.55 18.72
C GLY A 111 -3.36 -18.34 17.54
N TRP A 112 -2.76 -17.67 16.55
CA TRP A 112 -2.18 -18.32 15.38
C TRP A 112 -0.78 -18.85 15.67
N ASP A 113 -0.41 -19.97 15.05
CA ASP A 113 0.92 -20.57 15.19
C ASP A 113 1.98 -19.81 14.39
N ASP A 114 1.63 -19.30 13.20
CA ASP A 114 2.51 -18.59 12.30
C ASP A 114 2.20 -17.10 12.23
N LEU A 115 3.20 -16.31 11.78
CA LEU A 115 3.00 -14.89 11.49
C LEU A 115 2.12 -14.76 10.23
N PRO A 116 1.03 -13.97 10.29
CA PRO A 116 0.17 -13.77 9.14
C PRO A 116 0.82 -12.86 8.09
N GLY A 117 0.49 -13.07 6.81
CA GLY A 117 0.75 -12.08 5.77
C GLY A 117 -0.09 -10.82 5.97
N VAL A 118 0.42 -9.67 5.51
CA VAL A 118 -0.20 -8.35 5.69
C VAL A 118 -0.86 -7.91 4.38
N ILE A 119 -2.02 -7.27 4.45
CA ILE A 119 -2.65 -6.61 3.30
C ILE A 119 -2.11 -5.18 3.22
N ALA A 120 -1.52 -4.80 2.08
CA ALA A 120 -1.13 -3.41 1.83
C ALA A 120 -2.34 -2.61 1.33
N PHE A 121 -2.62 -1.44 1.92
CA PHE A 121 -3.74 -0.59 1.54
C PHE A 121 -3.33 0.88 1.48
N GLY A 122 -3.77 1.59 0.46
CA GLY A 122 -3.60 3.04 0.36
C GLY A 122 -4.41 3.67 -0.76
N CYS A 123 -4.57 5.00 -0.67
CA CYS A 123 -5.20 5.84 -1.68
C CYS A 123 -4.18 6.86 -2.20
N SER A 124 -4.34 7.31 -3.46
CA SER A 124 -3.44 8.30 -4.05
C SER A 124 -1.96 7.85 -4.01
N LEU A 125 -1.03 8.67 -3.52
CA LEU A 125 0.37 8.28 -3.36
C LEU A 125 0.54 7.09 -2.40
N GLY A 126 -0.32 6.95 -1.39
CA GLY A 126 -0.37 5.76 -0.54
C GLY A 126 -0.64 4.47 -1.32
N ALA A 127 -1.46 4.52 -2.38
CA ALA A 127 -1.68 3.39 -3.28
C ALA A 127 -0.43 3.04 -4.09
N THR A 128 0.32 4.04 -4.54
CA THR A 128 1.62 3.85 -5.21
C THR A 128 2.58 3.06 -4.31
N HIS A 129 2.67 3.46 -3.04
CA HIS A 129 3.51 2.78 -2.06
C HIS A 129 3.00 1.36 -1.74
N ALA A 130 1.68 1.18 -1.59
CA ALA A 130 1.08 -0.12 -1.30
C ALA A 130 1.35 -1.15 -2.40
N VAL A 131 1.18 -0.76 -3.67
CA VAL A 131 1.50 -1.62 -4.83
C VAL A 131 2.99 -1.94 -4.90
N ASN A 132 3.85 -0.94 -4.67
CA ASN A 132 5.30 -1.15 -4.68
C ASN A 132 5.75 -2.13 -3.59
N LEU A 133 5.24 -2.00 -2.36
CA LEU A 133 5.51 -2.92 -1.25
C LEU A 133 5.02 -4.34 -1.57
N TYR A 134 3.77 -4.47 -2.01
CA TYR A 134 3.17 -5.75 -2.36
C TYR A 134 3.97 -6.48 -3.45
N LEU A 135 4.32 -5.81 -4.54
CA LEU A 135 5.03 -6.44 -5.64
C LEU A 135 6.52 -6.69 -5.34
N ARG A 136 7.16 -5.89 -4.50
CA ARG A 136 8.54 -6.13 -4.07
C ARG A 136 8.68 -7.19 -3.00
N ARG A 137 7.65 -7.37 -2.16
CA ARG A 137 7.68 -8.27 -1.00
C ARG A 137 6.38 -9.08 -0.86
N PRO A 138 5.99 -9.87 -1.89
CA PRO A 138 4.80 -10.71 -1.82
C PRO A 138 4.94 -11.86 -0.80
N ASP A 139 6.13 -12.08 -0.29
CA ASP A 139 6.43 -12.97 0.84
C ASP A 139 5.97 -12.39 2.20
N VAL A 140 5.85 -11.08 2.30
CA VAL A 140 5.37 -10.34 3.48
C VAL A 140 3.93 -9.88 3.30
N PHE A 141 3.63 -9.33 2.11
CA PHE A 141 2.31 -8.78 1.78
C PHE A 141 1.49 -9.81 1.00
N CYS A 142 0.47 -10.37 1.64
CA CYS A 142 -0.39 -11.41 1.06
C CYS A 142 -1.58 -10.88 0.26
N GLY A 143 -1.68 -9.58 0.09
CA GLY A 143 -2.72 -8.90 -0.67
C GLY A 143 -2.48 -7.40 -0.77
N CYS A 144 -3.23 -6.76 -1.67
CA CYS A 144 -3.15 -5.31 -1.87
C CYS A 144 -4.51 -4.74 -2.25
N LEU A 145 -4.85 -3.59 -1.67
CA LEU A 145 -5.94 -2.72 -2.11
C LEU A 145 -5.36 -1.33 -2.39
N ALA A 146 -5.32 -0.94 -3.65
CA ALA A 146 -4.70 0.31 -4.09
C ALA A 146 -5.68 1.14 -4.92
N LEU A 147 -5.98 2.34 -4.46
CA LEU A 147 -6.98 3.21 -5.06
C LEU A 147 -6.34 4.49 -5.59
N SER A 148 -6.48 4.76 -6.90
CA SER A 148 -6.03 5.98 -7.56
C SER A 148 -4.53 6.26 -7.44
N GLY A 149 -3.68 5.22 -7.54
CA GLY A 149 -2.23 5.36 -7.50
C GLY A 149 -1.62 5.72 -8.86
N ILE A 150 -0.38 6.25 -8.83
CA ILE A 150 0.44 6.51 -10.01
C ILE A 150 1.69 5.63 -9.94
N TYR A 151 1.89 4.76 -10.92
CA TYR A 151 2.85 3.66 -10.84
C TYR A 151 4.15 3.91 -11.62
N THR A 152 4.44 5.17 -11.93
CA THR A 152 5.69 5.65 -12.52
C THR A 152 6.42 6.59 -11.57
N ALA A 153 7.75 6.57 -11.59
CA ALA A 153 8.56 7.49 -10.79
C ALA A 153 8.61 8.93 -11.34
N HIS A 154 8.10 9.16 -12.56
CA HIS A 154 8.19 10.46 -13.23
C HIS A 154 7.62 11.62 -12.38
N ASN A 155 6.50 11.39 -11.72
CA ASN A 155 5.84 12.41 -10.88
C ASN A 155 6.66 12.83 -9.65
N GLY A 156 7.45 11.92 -9.09
CA GLY A 156 8.31 12.22 -7.95
C GLY A 156 9.75 12.58 -8.32
N PHE A 157 10.31 11.93 -9.34
CA PHE A 157 11.73 11.98 -9.67
C PHE A 157 12.03 12.60 -11.05
N GLY A 158 11.00 13.04 -11.80
CA GLY A 158 11.16 13.65 -13.12
C GLY A 158 11.88 12.71 -14.09
N HIS A 159 12.98 13.19 -14.68
CA HIS A 159 13.81 12.41 -15.59
C HIS A 159 14.97 11.69 -14.92
N TYR A 160 15.14 11.86 -13.59
CA TYR A 160 16.19 11.14 -12.88
C TYR A 160 15.87 9.65 -12.78
N MET A 161 16.83 8.82 -13.16
CA MET A 161 16.69 7.37 -13.13
C MET A 161 18.03 6.76 -12.69
N ASP A 162 18.00 6.02 -11.59
CA ASP A 162 19.07 5.12 -11.17
C ASP A 162 18.48 3.75 -10.83
N GLU A 163 19.29 2.83 -10.39
CA GLU A 163 18.85 1.47 -10.02
C GLU A 163 17.76 1.48 -8.94
N LEU A 164 17.82 2.39 -7.97
CA LEU A 164 16.83 2.47 -6.91
C LEU A 164 15.52 3.08 -7.40
N VAL A 165 15.56 4.11 -8.23
CA VAL A 165 14.34 4.66 -8.86
C VAL A 165 13.69 3.60 -9.74
N TYR A 166 14.47 2.87 -10.56
CA TYR A 166 13.95 1.77 -11.37
C TYR A 166 13.25 0.70 -10.52
N LYS A 167 13.87 0.26 -9.41
CA LYS A 167 13.29 -0.73 -8.48
C LYS A 167 12.00 -0.26 -7.80
N ASN A 168 11.73 1.04 -7.79
CA ASN A 168 10.55 1.65 -7.20
C ASN A 168 9.56 2.19 -8.25
N THR A 169 9.82 1.97 -9.53
CA THR A 169 8.93 2.31 -10.63
C THR A 169 8.21 1.04 -11.08
N THR A 170 7.02 0.83 -10.55
CA THR A 170 6.29 -0.44 -10.68
C THR A 170 6.07 -0.87 -12.12
N VAL A 171 5.70 0.06 -13.02
CA VAL A 171 5.48 -0.24 -14.44
C VAL A 171 6.78 -0.68 -15.13
N ASP A 172 7.94 -0.13 -14.76
CA ASP A 172 9.20 -0.43 -15.42
C ASP A 172 9.75 -1.80 -14.99
N TYR A 173 9.86 -2.05 -13.66
CA TYR A 173 10.41 -3.32 -13.22
C TYR A 173 9.48 -4.50 -13.49
N MET A 174 8.14 -4.32 -13.36
CA MET A 174 7.20 -5.41 -13.62
C MET A 174 7.15 -5.79 -15.10
N LYS A 175 7.32 -4.86 -16.02
CA LYS A 175 7.46 -5.15 -17.44
C LYS A 175 8.60 -6.15 -17.71
N ASN A 176 9.72 -5.97 -17.00
CA ASN A 176 10.94 -6.77 -17.16
C ASN A 176 11.05 -7.91 -16.11
N PHE A 177 10.04 -8.10 -15.27
CA PHE A 177 10.09 -9.10 -14.18
C PHE A 177 10.14 -10.52 -14.77
N PRO A 178 11.08 -11.39 -14.32
CA PRO A 178 11.22 -12.73 -14.88
C PRO A 178 9.99 -13.61 -14.60
N GLU A 179 9.54 -14.35 -15.61
CA GLU A 179 8.35 -15.22 -15.47
C GLU A 179 8.62 -16.49 -14.66
N ASP A 180 9.88 -16.89 -14.54
CA ASP A 180 10.35 -18.03 -13.72
C ASP A 180 10.71 -17.63 -12.28
N HIS A 181 10.56 -16.35 -11.91
CA HIS A 181 10.85 -15.88 -10.56
C HIS A 181 9.87 -16.52 -9.54
N PRO A 182 10.36 -16.98 -8.35
CA PRO A 182 9.50 -17.60 -7.34
C PRO A 182 8.29 -16.76 -6.92
N TYR A 183 8.38 -15.43 -6.95
CA TYR A 183 7.29 -14.52 -6.63
C TYR A 183 6.09 -14.61 -7.59
N MET A 184 6.28 -15.12 -8.80
CA MET A 184 5.17 -15.33 -9.74
C MET A 184 4.10 -16.27 -9.18
N GLN A 185 4.49 -17.27 -8.38
CA GLN A 185 3.53 -18.17 -7.71
C GLN A 185 2.73 -17.43 -6.64
N LEU A 186 3.39 -16.53 -5.87
CA LEU A 186 2.72 -15.71 -4.86
C LEU A 186 1.72 -14.76 -5.52
N TYR A 187 2.11 -14.03 -6.56
CA TYR A 187 1.19 -13.13 -7.29
C TYR A 187 -0.02 -13.87 -7.87
N ARG A 188 0.14 -15.13 -8.29
CA ARG A 188 -0.94 -15.94 -8.85
C ARG A 188 -1.89 -16.53 -7.80
N SER A 189 -1.47 -16.62 -6.55
CA SER A 189 -2.25 -17.20 -5.44
C SER A 189 -2.88 -16.17 -4.51
N GLN A 190 -2.40 -14.93 -4.55
CA GLN A 190 -2.84 -13.86 -3.65
C GLN A 190 -3.95 -13.01 -4.30
N LYS A 191 -4.71 -12.30 -3.45
CA LYS A 191 -5.76 -11.39 -3.91
C LYS A 191 -5.28 -9.94 -3.82
N ALA A 192 -5.30 -9.25 -4.95
CA ALA A 192 -4.97 -7.84 -5.01
C ALA A 192 -5.92 -7.09 -5.95
N VAL A 193 -6.22 -5.85 -5.61
CA VAL A 193 -7.02 -4.92 -6.41
C VAL A 193 -6.23 -3.64 -6.61
N ILE A 194 -6.16 -3.18 -7.86
CA ILE A 194 -5.63 -1.87 -8.24
C ILE A 194 -6.74 -1.16 -8.99
N CYS A 195 -7.32 -0.14 -8.39
CA CYS A 195 -8.45 0.60 -8.94
C CYS A 195 -8.08 2.06 -9.20
N CYS A 196 -8.65 2.63 -10.25
CA CYS A 196 -8.54 4.05 -10.58
C CYS A 196 -9.85 4.54 -11.19
N GLY A 197 -10.28 5.75 -10.86
CA GLY A 197 -11.31 6.46 -11.60
C GLY A 197 -10.79 7.01 -12.93
N GLN A 198 -11.67 7.64 -13.70
CA GLN A 198 -11.34 8.31 -14.96
C GLN A 198 -11.87 9.75 -14.99
N GLY A 199 -12.34 10.26 -13.85
CA GLY A 199 -12.85 11.63 -13.70
C GLY A 199 -11.76 12.64 -13.35
N ASP A 200 -12.18 13.74 -12.71
CA ASP A 200 -11.30 14.86 -12.39
C ASP A 200 -10.14 14.45 -11.47
N TRP A 201 -8.94 14.88 -11.82
CA TRP A 201 -7.66 14.64 -11.08
C TRP A 201 -7.19 13.19 -11.05
N GLU A 202 -7.89 12.26 -11.70
CA GLU A 202 -7.43 10.89 -11.86
C GLU A 202 -6.38 10.78 -12.99
N GLN A 203 -5.46 9.82 -12.86
CA GLN A 203 -4.42 9.55 -13.84
C GLN A 203 -4.37 8.05 -14.16
N PRO A 204 -5.34 7.54 -14.95
CA PRO A 204 -5.52 6.10 -15.16
C PRO A 204 -4.45 5.45 -16.04
N ASP A 205 -3.62 6.21 -16.75
CA ASP A 205 -2.67 5.68 -17.75
C ASP A 205 -1.72 4.63 -17.17
N THR A 206 -1.13 4.89 -15.99
CA THR A 206 -0.21 3.94 -15.37
C THR A 206 -0.91 2.71 -14.83
N THR A 207 -2.17 2.83 -14.43
CA THR A 207 -3.05 1.71 -14.07
C THR A 207 -3.33 0.84 -15.30
N TRP A 208 -3.61 1.44 -16.46
CA TRP A 208 -3.73 0.76 -17.73
C TRP A 208 -2.45 0.01 -18.13
N PHE A 209 -1.28 0.62 -17.94
CA PHE A 209 -0.01 -0.05 -18.19
C PHE A 209 0.18 -1.27 -17.31
N LEU A 210 -0.07 -1.17 -16.01
CA LEU A 210 -0.01 -2.33 -15.11
C LEU A 210 -0.98 -3.43 -15.51
N LYS A 211 -2.22 -3.09 -15.87
CA LYS A 211 -3.19 -4.07 -16.36
C LYS A 211 -2.63 -4.91 -17.49
N ARG A 212 -2.09 -4.25 -18.53
CA ARG A 212 -1.49 -4.93 -19.68
C ARG A 212 -0.28 -5.81 -19.31
N ILE A 213 0.54 -5.35 -18.36
CA ILE A 213 1.70 -6.11 -17.87
C ILE A 213 1.22 -7.38 -17.16
N PHE A 214 0.22 -7.26 -16.28
CA PHE A 214 -0.31 -8.41 -15.54
C PHE A 214 -1.03 -9.41 -16.45
N GLU A 215 -1.81 -8.94 -17.40
CA GLU A 215 -2.44 -9.79 -18.43
C GLU A 215 -1.40 -10.56 -19.24
N ALA A 216 -0.35 -9.88 -19.73
CA ALA A 216 0.73 -10.51 -20.51
C ALA A 216 1.52 -11.55 -19.72
N LYS A 217 1.65 -11.38 -18.39
CA LYS A 217 2.37 -12.30 -17.48
C LYS A 217 1.46 -13.31 -16.77
N HIS A 218 0.17 -13.32 -17.09
CA HIS A 218 -0.82 -14.19 -16.45
C HIS A 218 -0.85 -14.06 -14.92
N ILE A 219 -0.76 -12.81 -14.43
CA ILE A 219 -0.91 -12.46 -13.02
C ILE A 219 -2.36 -12.00 -12.80
N PRO A 220 -3.17 -12.71 -11.97
CA PRO A 220 -4.60 -12.46 -11.85
C PRO A 220 -4.94 -11.34 -10.85
N ILE A 221 -4.19 -10.23 -10.86
CA ILE A 221 -4.54 -9.04 -10.09
C ILE A 221 -5.76 -8.38 -10.74
N TRP A 222 -6.76 -8.06 -9.92
CA TRP A 222 -7.93 -7.35 -10.39
C TRP A 222 -7.60 -5.87 -10.59
N VAL A 223 -7.31 -5.49 -11.83
CA VAL A 223 -7.12 -4.08 -12.21
C VAL A 223 -8.44 -3.57 -12.77
N ASP A 224 -9.04 -2.61 -12.06
CA ASP A 224 -10.35 -2.06 -12.36
C ASP A 224 -10.30 -0.56 -12.66
N LEU A 225 -11.07 -0.12 -13.65
CA LEU A 225 -11.20 1.28 -14.03
C LEU A 225 -12.66 1.69 -13.93
N TRP A 226 -12.95 2.58 -13.00
CA TRP A 226 -14.29 3.12 -12.80
C TRP A 226 -14.60 4.24 -13.79
N GLY A 227 -15.83 4.70 -13.82
CA GLY A 227 -16.33 5.62 -14.82
C GLY A 227 -15.64 7.00 -14.86
N HIS A 228 -16.00 7.79 -15.88
CA HIS A 228 -15.50 9.16 -16.04
C HIS A 228 -16.10 10.18 -15.06
N ASP A 229 -17.07 9.76 -14.28
CA ASP A 229 -17.68 10.49 -13.17
C ASP A 229 -16.98 10.21 -11.82
N VAL A 230 -15.99 9.33 -11.81
CA VAL A 230 -15.26 8.92 -10.61
C VAL A 230 -13.98 9.74 -10.49
N ASN A 231 -14.01 10.70 -9.58
CA ASN A 231 -12.95 11.67 -9.34
C ASN A 231 -11.96 11.20 -8.28
N HIS A 232 -10.79 11.84 -8.21
CA HIS A 232 -9.73 11.58 -7.24
C HIS A 232 -10.10 12.17 -5.87
N ASP A 233 -11.04 11.55 -5.17
CA ASP A 233 -11.52 12.03 -3.87
C ASP A 233 -11.98 10.93 -2.91
N TRP A 234 -12.16 11.32 -1.64
CA TRP A 234 -12.52 10.44 -0.56
C TRP A 234 -13.88 9.76 -0.73
N ASN A 235 -14.88 10.43 -1.31
CA ASN A 235 -16.22 9.87 -1.48
C ASN A 235 -16.18 8.61 -2.36
N TRP A 236 -15.34 8.62 -3.39
CA TRP A 236 -15.13 7.47 -4.25
C TRP A 236 -14.28 6.39 -3.57
N TRP A 237 -13.22 6.79 -2.85
CA TRP A 237 -12.36 5.82 -2.13
C TRP A 237 -13.12 5.08 -1.02
N TYR A 238 -14.09 5.70 -0.34
CA TYR A 238 -14.95 4.98 0.61
C TYR A 238 -15.79 3.91 -0.09
N GLN A 239 -16.43 4.27 -1.20
CA GLN A 239 -17.24 3.32 -1.99
C GLN A 239 -16.41 2.18 -2.55
N GLN A 240 -15.26 2.49 -3.15
CA GLN A 240 -14.32 1.50 -3.68
C GLN A 240 -13.79 0.58 -2.58
N THR A 241 -13.40 1.12 -1.43
CA THR A 241 -12.96 0.33 -0.29
C THR A 241 -14.05 -0.65 0.14
N ALA A 242 -15.26 -0.17 0.37
CA ALA A 242 -16.38 -1.02 0.76
C ALA A 242 -16.71 -2.10 -0.29
N TYR A 243 -16.59 -1.77 -1.57
CA TYR A 243 -16.83 -2.69 -2.68
C TYR A 243 -15.80 -3.82 -2.78
N TYR A 244 -14.50 -3.50 -2.59
CA TYR A 244 -13.42 -4.48 -2.77
C TYR A 244 -13.06 -5.28 -1.51
N MET A 245 -13.38 -4.80 -0.31
CA MET A 245 -13.02 -5.49 0.93
C MET A 245 -13.49 -6.94 1.01
N PRO A 246 -14.74 -7.32 0.62
CA PRO A 246 -15.16 -8.71 0.60
C PRO A 246 -14.29 -9.60 -0.29
N TYR A 247 -13.88 -9.10 -1.46
CA TYR A 247 -12.98 -9.83 -2.36
C TYR A 247 -11.59 -10.01 -1.74
N ILE A 248 -11.00 -8.94 -1.19
CA ILE A 248 -9.68 -8.97 -0.55
C ILE A 248 -9.64 -9.96 0.62
N LEU A 249 -10.73 -10.07 1.37
CA LEU A 249 -10.85 -11.00 2.50
C LEU A 249 -11.24 -12.43 2.09
N GLY A 250 -11.51 -12.68 0.82
CA GLY A 250 -11.88 -14.01 0.34
C GLY A 250 -13.32 -14.42 0.66
N GLN A 251 -14.22 -13.45 0.78
CA GLN A 251 -15.63 -13.65 1.09
C GLN A 251 -16.54 -13.72 -0.17
N GLN A 252 -15.93 -13.61 -1.36
CA GLN A 252 -16.57 -13.70 -2.69
C GLN A 252 -15.89 -14.78 -3.53
#